data_5c87f0a7076f47c5be7bd2e54404c8d5
#
_entry.id   5c87f0a7076f47c5be7bd2e54404c8d5
#
_cell.length_a   1.000
_cell.length_b   1.000
_cell.length_c   1.000
_cell.angle_alpha   90.00
_cell.angle_beta   90.00
_cell.angle_gamma   90.00
#
_symmetry.space_group_name_H-M   'P 1'
#
loop_
_entity.id
_entity.type
_entity.pdbx_description
1 polymer ?
#
loop_
_entity_poly.entity_id
_entity_poly.type
_entity_poly.pdbx_seq_one_letter_code
_entity_poly.pdbx_strand_id
1 'polypeptide(L)'
;MNAIIYHTKGCMKCKLTAHLLNIDTKMVLIDPIDKPNDPIIQYMRRNNMKSAPLVRIYDDDKLMDEWNDFKADKINKYKENKDGRTN
;
A
#
# COMPACT_ATOMS: atom_id res chain seq x y z
N MET A 1 -5.71 9.16 -9.66
CA MET A 1 -5.63 7.97 -8.80
C MET A 1 -4.46 8.11 -7.84
N ASN A 2 -4.65 7.70 -6.61
CA ASN A 2 -3.62 7.83 -5.58
C ASN A 2 -3.64 6.61 -4.66
N ALA A 3 -2.57 6.45 -3.89
CA ALA A 3 -2.43 5.35 -2.97
C ALA A 3 -2.06 5.83 -1.57
N ILE A 4 -2.47 5.07 -0.57
CA ILE A 4 -1.94 5.19 0.78
C ILE A 4 -1.27 3.86 1.10
N ILE A 5 -0.02 3.91 1.51
CA ILE A 5 0.76 2.73 1.85
C ILE A 5 1.14 2.81 3.33
N TYR A 6 0.60 1.87 4.11
CA TYR A 6 0.94 1.73 5.52
C TYR A 6 2.14 0.80 5.61
N HIS A 7 3.25 1.35 6.09
CA HIS A 7 4.53 0.63 6.09
C HIS A 7 5.11 0.52 7.48
N THR A 8 5.94 -0.47 7.68
CA THR A 8 6.71 -0.64 8.91
C THR A 8 8.13 -0.13 8.71
N LYS A 9 8.82 0.07 9.82
CA LYS A 9 10.21 0.55 9.80
C LYS A 9 11.11 -0.44 9.07
N GLY A 10 11.90 0.05 8.12
CA GLY A 10 12.85 -0.79 7.38
C GLY A 10 12.23 -1.76 6.37
N CYS A 11 10.99 -1.54 5.98
CA CYS A 11 10.28 -2.46 5.10
C CYS A 11 10.66 -2.24 3.63
N MET A 12 11.44 -3.17 3.08
CA MET A 12 11.86 -3.11 1.67
C MET A 12 10.69 -3.32 0.72
N LYS A 13 9.79 -4.23 1.04
CA LYS A 13 8.59 -4.48 0.22
C LYS A 13 7.71 -3.24 0.12
N CYS A 14 7.64 -2.47 1.19
CA CYS A 14 6.87 -1.23 1.22
C CYS A 14 7.46 -0.19 0.28
N LYS A 15 8.78 -0.01 0.35
CA LYS A 15 9.49 0.93 -0.53
C LYS A 15 9.38 0.52 -1.99
N LEU A 16 9.55 -0.77 -2.26
CA LEU A 16 9.47 -1.28 -3.62
C LEU A 16 8.08 -1.11 -4.20
N THR A 17 7.05 -1.38 -3.41
CA THR A 17 5.66 -1.19 -3.84
C THR A 17 5.42 0.27 -4.24
N ALA A 18 5.82 1.21 -3.40
CA ALA A 18 5.65 2.63 -3.68
C ALA A 18 6.39 3.05 -4.96
N HIS A 19 7.62 2.57 -5.12
CA HIS A 19 8.42 2.87 -6.29
C HIS A 19 7.79 2.35 -7.59
N LEU A 20 7.32 1.10 -7.56
CA LEU A 20 6.77 0.47 -8.76
C LEU A 20 5.40 1.00 -9.14
N LEU A 21 4.57 1.37 -8.16
CA LEU A 21 3.26 1.98 -8.45
C LEU A 21 3.42 3.30 -9.18
N ASN A 22 4.38 4.10 -8.77
CA ASN A 22 4.72 5.36 -9.43
C ASN A 22 3.51 6.27 -9.64
N ILE A 23 2.58 6.26 -8.70
CA ILE A 23 1.44 7.19 -8.66
C ILE A 23 1.58 8.04 -7.40
N ASP A 24 0.71 9.02 -7.25
CA ASP A 24 0.69 9.87 -6.06
C ASP A 24 0.44 8.98 -4.84
N THR A 25 1.40 8.93 -3.93
CA THR A 25 1.38 7.98 -2.82
C THR A 25 1.72 8.67 -1.50
N LYS A 26 0.89 8.42 -0.50
CA LYS A 26 1.15 8.83 0.87
C LYS A 26 1.65 7.62 1.65
N MET A 27 2.82 7.77 2.28
CA MET A 27 3.40 6.73 3.13
C MET A 27 3.04 7.01 4.57
N VAL A 28 2.48 6.03 5.26
CA VAL A 28 2.09 6.14 6.66
C VAL A 28 2.79 5.05 7.46
N LEU A 29 3.60 5.45 8.42
CA LEU A 29 4.34 4.51 9.27
C LEU A 29 3.40 3.90 10.31
N ILE A 30 3.45 2.57 10.41
CA ILE A 30 2.76 1.84 11.47
C ILE A 30 3.77 1.04 12.28
N ASP A 31 3.47 0.78 13.55
CA ASP A 31 4.37 0.08 14.46
C ASP A 31 3.60 -0.97 15.25
N PRO A 32 3.54 -2.22 14.74
CA PRO A 32 2.75 -3.25 15.42
C PRO A 32 3.33 -3.69 16.77
N ILE A 33 4.59 -3.39 17.03
CA ILE A 33 5.23 -3.77 18.29
C ILE A 33 4.95 -2.74 19.39
N ASP A 34 5.24 -1.47 19.10
CA ASP A 34 5.09 -0.42 20.11
C ASP A 34 3.68 0.17 20.17
N LYS A 35 2.93 0.08 19.07
CA LYS A 35 1.58 0.61 18.99
C LYS A 35 0.61 -0.44 18.46
N PRO A 36 0.43 -1.54 19.19
CA PRO A 36 -0.44 -2.63 18.70
C PRO A 36 -1.92 -2.27 18.66
N ASN A 37 -2.32 -1.20 19.34
CA ASN A 37 -3.72 -0.76 19.36
C ASN A 37 -4.05 0.26 18.25
N ASP A 38 -3.10 0.56 17.37
CA ASP A 38 -3.36 1.39 16.20
C ASP A 38 -4.54 0.82 15.40
N PRO A 39 -5.54 1.63 15.06
CA PRO A 39 -6.71 1.13 14.31
C PRO A 39 -6.36 0.41 13.02
N ILE A 40 -5.33 0.85 12.32
CA ILE A 40 -4.89 0.18 11.09
C ILE A 40 -4.34 -1.21 11.39
N ILE A 41 -3.56 -1.34 12.46
CA ILE A 41 -3.00 -2.64 12.87
C ILE A 41 -4.12 -3.58 13.30
N GLN A 42 -5.11 -3.09 14.05
CA GLN A 42 -6.25 -3.89 14.44
C GLN A 42 -7.07 -4.33 13.22
N TYR A 43 -7.25 -3.43 12.25
CA TYR A 43 -7.92 -3.75 11.00
C TYR A 43 -7.20 -4.88 10.26
N MET A 44 -5.87 -4.78 10.13
CA MET A 44 -5.07 -5.80 9.46
C MET A 44 -5.20 -7.16 10.16
N ARG A 45 -5.16 -7.17 11.48
CA ARG A 45 -5.30 -8.42 12.25
C ARG A 45 -6.68 -9.05 12.04
N ARG A 46 -7.74 -8.25 12.08
CA ARG A 46 -9.10 -8.76 11.88
C ARG A 46 -9.29 -9.33 10.47
N ASN A 47 -8.54 -8.81 9.51
CA ASN A 47 -8.65 -9.25 8.11
C ASN A 47 -7.55 -10.23 7.72
N ASN A 48 -6.86 -10.77 8.71
CA ASN A 48 -5.82 -11.79 8.51
C ASN A 48 -4.68 -11.32 7.60
N MET A 49 -4.38 -10.04 7.65
CA MET A 49 -3.29 -9.40 6.90
C MET A 49 -2.05 -9.38 7.77
N LYS A 50 -1.12 -10.28 7.53
CA LYS A 50 0.02 -10.52 8.42
C LYS A 50 1.31 -9.85 8.00
N SER A 51 1.34 -9.24 6.82
CA SER A 51 2.57 -8.65 6.28
C SER A 51 2.32 -7.24 5.77
N ALA A 52 3.28 -6.35 6.00
CA ALA A 52 3.30 -5.02 5.40
C ALA A 52 3.83 -5.13 3.97
N PRO A 53 3.49 -4.21 3.10
CA PRO A 53 2.64 -3.05 3.34
C PRO A 53 1.14 -3.36 3.31
N LEU A 54 0.33 -2.50 3.89
CA LEU A 54 -1.09 -2.44 3.55
C LEU A 54 -1.25 -1.32 2.53
N VAL A 55 -1.77 -1.66 1.35
CA VAL A 55 -1.90 -0.73 0.23
C VAL A 55 -3.36 -0.47 -0.04
N ARG A 56 -3.73 0.80 -0.13
CA ARG A 56 -5.09 1.22 -0.49
C ARG A 56 -5.02 2.14 -1.70
N ILE A 57 -5.77 1.79 -2.73
CA ILE A 57 -5.86 2.57 -3.96
C ILE A 57 -7.16 3.36 -3.95
N TYR A 58 -7.05 4.66 -4.20
CA TYR A 58 -8.21 5.56 -4.23
C TYR A 58 -8.34 6.22 -5.59
N ASP A 59 -9.57 6.43 -6.02
CA ASP A 59 -9.92 7.29 -7.14
C ASP A 59 -10.78 8.41 -6.55
N ASP A 60 -10.24 9.62 -6.51
CA ASP A 60 -10.76 10.71 -5.69
C ASP A 60 -10.82 10.22 -4.24
N ASP A 61 -11.96 10.25 -3.59
CA ASP A 61 -12.08 9.80 -2.20
C ASP A 61 -12.64 8.37 -2.08
N LYS A 62 -12.75 7.68 -3.22
CA LYS A 62 -13.34 6.34 -3.25
C LYS A 62 -12.27 5.27 -3.20
N LEU A 63 -12.39 4.36 -2.23
CA LEU A 63 -11.50 3.20 -2.14
C LEU A 63 -11.82 2.23 -3.27
N MET A 64 -10.83 2.00 -4.14
CA MET A 64 -10.98 1.13 -5.30
C MET A 64 -10.47 -0.28 -5.06
N ASP A 65 -9.41 -0.41 -4.27
CA ASP A 65 -8.79 -1.71 -4.01
C ASP A 65 -7.93 -1.64 -2.76
N GLU A 66 -7.65 -2.80 -2.20
CA GLU A 66 -6.86 -2.92 -0.99
C GLU A 66 -6.18 -4.28 -1.00
N TRP A 67 -4.92 -4.33 -0.59
CA TRP A 67 -4.21 -5.60 -0.40
C TRP A 67 -3.08 -5.39 0.59
N ASN A 68 -2.54 -6.51 1.10
CA ASN A 68 -1.34 -6.46 1.92
C ASN A 68 -0.22 -7.27 1.29
N ASP A 69 1.00 -7.02 1.73
CA ASP A 69 2.21 -7.65 1.22
C ASP A 69 2.55 -7.17 -0.20
N PHE A 70 3.66 -7.66 -0.75
CA PHE A 70 4.06 -7.33 -2.11
C PHE A 70 3.30 -8.22 -3.10
N LYS A 71 2.54 -7.59 -3.99
CA LYS A 71 1.76 -8.31 -5.00
C LYS A 71 1.95 -7.65 -6.36
N ALA A 72 2.79 -8.28 -7.17
CA ALA A 72 3.17 -7.74 -8.48
C ALA A 72 1.97 -7.54 -9.41
N ASP A 73 1.00 -8.45 -9.38
CA ASP A 73 -0.19 -8.37 -10.21
C ASP A 73 -1.04 -7.14 -9.87
N LYS A 74 -1.18 -6.85 -8.58
CA LYS A 74 -1.91 -5.66 -8.12
C LYS A 74 -1.16 -4.39 -8.49
N ILE A 75 0.15 -4.38 -8.29
CA ILE A 75 0.99 -3.24 -8.65
C ILE A 75 0.86 -2.95 -10.14
N ASN A 76 0.96 -3.98 -10.97
CA ASN A 76 0.86 -3.85 -12.42
C ASN A 76 -0.50 -3.32 -12.88
N LYS A 77 -1.56 -3.65 -12.14
CA LYS A 77 -2.91 -3.19 -12.45
C LYS A 77 -3.04 -1.68 -12.28
N TYR A 78 -2.37 -1.11 -11.28
CA TYR A 78 -2.56 0.30 -10.91
C TYR A 78 -1.37 1.19 -11.22
N LYS A 79 -0.22 0.64 -11.57
CA LYS A 79 0.98 1.44 -11.81
C LYS A 79 0.77 2.42 -12.93
N GLU A 80 1.38 3.59 -12.80
CA GLU A 80 1.33 4.58 -13.85
C GLU A 80 2.43 4.33 -14.87
N ASN A 81 2.08 4.42 -16.15
CA ASN A 81 3.02 4.29 -17.24
C ASN A 81 3.57 5.68 -17.57
N LYS A 82 4.75 6.01 -17.06
CA LYS A 82 5.35 7.33 -17.17
C LYS A 82 6.01 7.60 -18.52
N ASP A 83 6.21 6.59 -19.34
CA ASP A 83 6.85 6.81 -20.65
C ASP A 83 5.87 7.28 -21.72
N GLY A 84 4.63 7.53 -21.33
CA GLY A 84 3.63 8.09 -22.22
C GLY A 84 3.00 7.11 -23.17
N ARG A 85 3.34 5.86 -23.09
CA ARG A 85 2.71 4.85 -23.94
C ARG A 85 1.39 4.40 -23.36
N THR A 86 0.43 4.39 -24.21
CA THR A 86 -0.86 3.80 -23.89
C THR A 86 -0.89 2.41 -24.54
N ASN A 87 -1.16 1.48 -23.73
CA ASN A 87 -1.22 0.11 -24.23
C ASN A 87 -2.64 -0.38 -24.26
#